data_3cdbec6e530f342aa84c9052c74e0820
#
_entry.id   3cdbec6e530f342aa84c9052c74e0820
#
_cell.length_a   1.000
_cell.length_b   1.000
_cell.length_c   1.000
_cell.angle_alpha   90.00
_cell.angle_beta   90.00
_cell.angle_gamma   90.00
#
_symmetry.space_group_name_H-M   'P 1'
#
loop_
_entity.id
_entity.type
_entity.pdbx_description
1 polymer ?
#
loop_
_entity_poly.entity_id
_entity_poly.type
_entity_poly.pdbx_seq_one_letter_code
_entity_poly.pdbx_strand_id
1 'polypeptide(L)'
;MTHSRCFPSQTLMLALTALLLPTAFAASAQQQDASAAPSRAEAVNAAKPADARDAMLRAQILLDRAHFSPAEIDGASGSNSRRAIDGFQTSNGLTVTGALDAPTWDALNRDAQPALISYTLMEADIAGPFEPIPSDMMEKSKLATLGYSSVQEALGEKFHASPALLQRLNPGKSFAAGEQIIVPNVISADALPKADKLVVDKSDATVSLVDASGKTYAQFPATMGSEHDPLPLGDWKIQGVARNPSFHYNPALFWDANPEHAKATIPPGPNNPVGVVWVDLSKEHYGIHGTPEPSRIGKTQSHGCIRLTNWDAMSLSQAVSPGMPAMLQE
;
A
#
# COMPACT_ATOMS: atom_id res chain seq x y z
N MET A 1 52.57 -48.60 -55.74
CA MET A 1 53.47 -49.65 -55.33
C MET A 1 52.95 -50.26 -54.07
N THR A 2 52.19 -51.36 -54.21
CA THR A 2 52.58 -52.74 -53.84
C THR A 2 52.54 -52.92 -52.30
N HIS A 3 51.83 -53.75 -51.72
CA HIS A 3 51.22 -55.09 -51.74
C HIS A 3 50.58 -55.31 -50.35
N SER A 4 49.37 -55.67 -50.20
CA SER A 4 48.74 -57.01 -50.31
C SER A 4 49.28 -58.09 -49.37
N ARG A 5 48.48 -58.66 -48.53
CA ARG A 5 48.17 -60.09 -48.20
C ARG A 5 47.45 -60.15 -46.83
N CYS A 6 46.22 -60.51 -46.67
CA CYS A 6 45.45 -61.76 -46.85
C CYS A 6 45.80 -62.92 -45.90
N PHE A 7 44.81 -63.21 -45.02
CA PHE A 7 44.20 -64.46 -44.49
C PHE A 7 44.93 -65.33 -43.43
N PRO A 8 44.25 -66.28 -42.75
CA PRO A 8 42.80 -66.45 -42.42
C PRO A 8 42.48 -66.80 -40.92
N SER A 9 41.21 -66.76 -40.68
CA SER A 9 40.32 -67.48 -39.76
C SER A 9 40.85 -68.53 -38.78
N GLN A 10 40.31 -68.49 -37.54
CA GLN A 10 39.78 -69.70 -36.90
C GLN A 10 38.68 -69.33 -35.93
N THR A 11 37.57 -70.00 -36.16
CA THR A 11 36.33 -69.98 -35.34
C THR A 11 36.52 -70.72 -34.01
N LEU A 12 36.15 -70.16 -32.91
CA LEU A 12 35.94 -70.89 -31.65
C LEU A 12 34.60 -70.45 -31.05
N MET A 13 33.60 -71.32 -31.16
CA MET A 13 32.32 -71.19 -30.45
C MET A 13 32.56 -71.50 -28.99
N LEU A 14 32.21 -70.51 -28.13
CA LEU A 14 31.93 -70.72 -26.72
C LEU A 14 30.51 -70.38 -26.45
N ALA A 15 29.71 -71.40 -26.12
CA ALA A 15 28.33 -71.22 -25.61
C ALA A 15 28.37 -70.61 -24.21
N LEU A 16 27.84 -69.43 -24.06
CA LEU A 16 27.64 -68.79 -22.73
C LEU A 16 26.16 -68.83 -22.46
N THR A 17 25.76 -69.68 -21.49
CA THR A 17 24.42 -69.69 -20.89
C THR A 17 24.16 -68.42 -20.12
N ALA A 18 23.26 -67.58 -20.63
CA ALA A 18 22.82 -66.38 -19.94
C ALA A 18 21.81 -66.75 -18.85
N LEU A 19 22.23 -66.54 -17.61
CA LEU A 19 21.35 -66.59 -16.42
C LEU A 19 20.54 -65.29 -16.41
N LEU A 20 19.24 -65.34 -16.73
CA LEU A 20 18.30 -64.24 -16.58
C LEU A 20 17.92 -64.08 -15.09
N LEU A 21 18.51 -63.11 -14.44
CA LEU A 21 18.05 -62.58 -13.13
C LEU A 21 16.87 -61.61 -13.40
N PRO A 22 15.70 -61.73 -12.73
CA PRO A 22 14.67 -60.75 -12.83
C PRO A 22 15.06 -59.49 -12.03
N THR A 23 15.31 -58.42 -12.73
CA THR A 23 15.42 -57.06 -12.11
C THR A 23 14.02 -56.65 -11.66
N ALA A 24 13.75 -56.76 -10.36
CA ALA A 24 12.59 -56.15 -9.74
C ALA A 24 12.76 -54.64 -9.87
N PHE A 25 12.00 -54.00 -10.77
CA PHE A 25 11.77 -52.57 -10.75
C PHE A 25 10.99 -52.26 -9.49
N ALA A 26 11.69 -51.78 -8.43
CA ALA A 26 11.05 -51.12 -7.34
C ALA A 26 10.48 -49.78 -7.88
N ALA A 27 9.19 -49.76 -8.16
CA ALA A 27 8.46 -48.53 -8.35
C ALA A 27 8.53 -47.77 -7.04
N SER A 28 9.44 -46.80 -6.95
CA SER A 28 9.42 -45.78 -5.91
C SER A 28 8.10 -45.02 -6.10
N ALA A 29 7.06 -45.43 -5.34
CA ALA A 29 5.92 -44.58 -5.12
C ALA A 29 6.45 -43.31 -4.48
N GLN A 30 6.47 -42.21 -5.25
CA GLN A 30 6.60 -40.87 -4.69
C GLN A 30 5.42 -40.72 -3.72
N GLN A 31 5.72 -40.91 -2.44
CA GLN A 31 4.85 -40.42 -1.37
C GLN A 31 4.71 -38.91 -1.63
N GLN A 32 3.58 -38.51 -2.20
CA GLN A 32 3.11 -37.13 -2.11
C GLN A 32 2.99 -36.86 -0.62
N ASP A 33 3.94 -36.07 -0.10
CA ASP A 33 3.88 -35.55 1.26
C ASP A 33 2.53 -34.88 1.43
N ALA A 34 1.70 -35.53 2.22
CA ALA A 34 0.41 -35.00 2.61
C ALA A 34 0.65 -33.70 3.40
N SER A 35 0.27 -32.57 2.76
CA SER A 35 -0.16 -31.36 3.43
C SER A 35 0.87 -30.71 4.34
N ALA A 36 1.92 -30.15 3.79
CA ALA A 36 2.51 -28.97 4.42
C ALA A 36 1.43 -27.89 4.51
N ALA A 37 1.26 -27.27 5.68
CA ALA A 37 0.33 -26.15 5.82
C ALA A 37 0.66 -25.09 4.75
N PRO A 38 -0.37 -24.48 4.08
CA PRO A 38 -0.12 -23.49 3.05
C PRO A 38 0.79 -22.39 3.58
N SER A 39 1.68 -21.87 2.73
CA SER A 39 2.48 -20.70 3.08
C SER A 39 1.53 -19.54 3.44
N ARG A 40 1.99 -18.61 4.27
CA ARG A 40 1.15 -17.48 4.65
C ARG A 40 0.63 -16.69 3.43
N ALA A 41 1.44 -16.56 2.39
CA ALA A 41 1.04 -15.90 1.16
C ALA A 41 -0.11 -16.66 0.47
N GLU A 42 -0.05 -17.99 0.41
CA GLU A 42 -1.14 -18.82 -0.13
C GLU A 42 -2.41 -18.70 0.71
N ALA A 43 -2.28 -18.71 2.04
CA ALA A 43 -3.40 -18.55 2.95
C ALA A 43 -4.12 -17.21 2.75
N VAL A 44 -3.40 -16.09 2.66
CA VAL A 44 -3.95 -14.75 2.39
C VAL A 44 -4.52 -14.66 0.97
N ASN A 45 -3.91 -15.33 0.00
CA ASN A 45 -4.38 -15.32 -1.39
C ASN A 45 -5.60 -16.20 -1.65
N ALA A 46 -6.02 -17.03 -0.69
CA ALA A 46 -7.28 -17.77 -0.79
C ALA A 46 -8.46 -16.80 -0.90
N ALA A 47 -9.45 -17.11 -1.75
CA ALA A 47 -10.61 -16.25 -1.96
C ALA A 47 -11.36 -15.89 -0.67
N LYS A 48 -11.33 -16.78 0.32
CA LYS A 48 -11.86 -16.54 1.67
C LYS A 48 -10.90 -17.17 2.69
N PRO A 49 -9.90 -16.43 3.18
CA PRO A 49 -8.98 -16.93 4.18
C PRO A 49 -9.69 -17.40 5.44
N ALA A 50 -9.22 -18.52 6.01
CA ALA A 50 -9.84 -19.10 7.21
C ALA A 50 -9.46 -18.34 8.49
N ASP A 51 -8.26 -17.79 8.54
CA ASP A 51 -7.79 -16.96 9.65
C ASP A 51 -8.33 -15.53 9.52
N ALA A 52 -8.85 -14.97 10.60
CA ALA A 52 -9.48 -13.65 10.60
C ALA A 52 -8.49 -12.51 10.25
N ARG A 53 -7.23 -12.64 10.64
CA ARG A 53 -6.20 -11.65 10.35
C ARG A 53 -5.75 -11.72 8.89
N ASP A 54 -5.62 -12.91 8.34
CA ASP A 54 -5.30 -13.11 6.93
C ASP A 54 -6.49 -12.68 6.04
N ALA A 55 -7.72 -12.91 6.48
CA ALA A 55 -8.93 -12.39 5.84
C ALA A 55 -8.95 -10.85 5.82
N MET A 56 -8.65 -10.20 6.94
CA MET A 56 -8.57 -8.74 7.00
C MET A 56 -7.43 -8.21 6.15
N LEU A 57 -6.25 -8.84 6.16
CA LEU A 57 -5.13 -8.44 5.30
C LEU A 57 -5.49 -8.50 3.82
N ARG A 58 -6.12 -9.62 3.38
CA ARG A 58 -6.62 -9.73 2.02
C ARG A 58 -7.62 -8.63 1.70
N ALA A 59 -8.60 -8.41 2.57
CA ALA A 59 -9.63 -7.39 2.36
C ALA A 59 -9.03 -5.98 2.27
N GLN A 60 -8.09 -5.61 3.15
CA GLN A 60 -7.41 -4.32 3.10
C GLN A 60 -6.72 -4.11 1.74
N ILE A 61 -6.02 -5.11 1.22
CA ILE A 61 -5.33 -5.02 -0.08
C ILE A 61 -6.34 -4.88 -1.24
N LEU A 62 -7.42 -5.66 -1.23
CA LEU A 62 -8.45 -5.58 -2.28
C LEU A 62 -9.22 -4.26 -2.23
N LEU A 63 -9.50 -3.75 -1.04
CA LEU A 63 -10.14 -2.44 -0.83
C LEU A 63 -9.24 -1.31 -1.31
N ASP A 64 -7.95 -1.34 -0.99
CA ASP A 64 -6.96 -0.36 -1.46
C ASP A 64 -6.93 -0.31 -2.99
N ARG A 65 -6.84 -1.47 -3.65
CA ARG A 65 -6.90 -1.59 -5.11
C ARG A 65 -8.22 -1.12 -5.72
N ALA A 66 -9.31 -1.28 -4.99
CA ALA A 66 -10.63 -0.77 -5.38
C ALA A 66 -10.82 0.72 -5.08
N HIS A 67 -9.78 1.42 -4.63
CA HIS A 67 -9.75 2.83 -4.23
C HIS A 67 -10.61 3.17 -3.00
N PHE A 68 -10.91 2.19 -2.16
CA PHE A 68 -11.48 2.38 -0.83
C PHE A 68 -10.39 2.10 0.21
N SER A 69 -9.53 3.10 0.41
CA SER A 69 -8.31 2.95 1.19
C SER A 69 -8.61 2.59 2.65
N PRO A 70 -7.93 1.60 3.23
CA PRO A 70 -7.92 1.34 4.67
C PRO A 70 -6.90 2.21 5.42
N ALA A 71 -6.25 3.18 4.78
CA ALA A 71 -4.98 3.82 5.15
C ALA A 71 -3.85 2.78 5.15
N GLU A 72 -3.12 2.65 6.24
CA GLU A 72 -1.99 1.71 6.35
C GLU A 72 -2.49 0.26 6.42
N ILE A 73 -2.05 -0.59 5.48
CA ILE A 73 -2.33 -2.02 5.45
C ILE A 73 -1.50 -2.70 6.54
N ASP A 74 -2.16 -3.32 7.52
CA ASP A 74 -1.53 -3.96 8.69
C ASP A 74 -2.10 -5.33 9.04
N GLY A 75 -3.20 -5.74 8.40
CA GLY A 75 -3.94 -6.97 8.68
C GLY A 75 -4.75 -6.91 9.98
N ALA A 76 -4.90 -5.75 10.61
CA ALA A 76 -5.70 -5.58 11.81
C ALA A 76 -7.08 -4.98 11.48
N SER A 77 -8.11 -5.45 12.19
CA SER A 77 -9.42 -4.81 12.15
C SER A 77 -9.38 -3.46 12.87
N GLY A 78 -9.96 -2.43 12.27
CA GLY A 78 -9.99 -1.09 12.85
C GLY A 78 -11.05 -0.20 12.20
N SER A 79 -11.17 1.03 12.70
CA SER A 79 -12.14 2.02 12.18
C SER A 79 -11.92 2.30 10.69
N ASN A 80 -10.69 2.45 10.24
CA ASN A 80 -10.39 2.73 8.84
C ASN A 80 -10.76 1.55 7.92
N SER A 81 -10.45 0.30 8.31
CA SER A 81 -10.89 -0.88 7.57
C SER A 81 -12.41 -0.95 7.47
N ARG A 82 -13.12 -0.62 8.56
CA ARG A 82 -14.59 -0.56 8.54
C ARG A 82 -15.11 0.52 7.60
N ARG A 83 -14.58 1.74 7.67
CA ARG A 83 -14.95 2.84 6.75
C ARG A 83 -14.71 2.46 5.28
N ALA A 84 -13.58 1.80 5.00
CA ALA A 84 -13.28 1.32 3.66
C ALA A 84 -14.30 0.27 3.18
N ILE A 85 -14.71 -0.67 4.06
CA ILE A 85 -15.75 -1.66 3.75
C ILE A 85 -17.10 -0.96 3.53
N ASP A 86 -17.52 -0.03 4.41
CA ASP A 86 -18.77 0.72 4.31
C ASP A 86 -18.85 1.49 2.97
N GLY A 87 -17.79 2.21 2.62
CA GLY A 87 -17.68 2.93 1.35
C GLY A 87 -17.73 2.02 0.14
N PHE A 88 -17.00 0.91 0.17
CA PHE A 88 -17.01 -0.10 -0.88
C PHE A 88 -18.40 -0.74 -1.06
N GLN A 89 -19.06 -1.10 0.04
CA GLN A 89 -20.41 -1.65 0.02
C GLN A 89 -21.40 -0.64 -0.59
N THR A 90 -21.36 0.61 -0.14
CA THR A 90 -22.19 1.71 -0.68
C THR A 90 -21.99 1.87 -2.17
N SER A 91 -20.74 1.97 -2.63
CA SER A 91 -20.40 2.16 -4.04
C SER A 91 -20.83 0.98 -4.93
N ASN A 92 -20.90 -0.23 -4.39
CA ASN A 92 -21.32 -1.44 -5.10
C ASN A 92 -22.81 -1.75 -4.94
N GLY A 93 -23.60 -0.90 -4.28
CA GLY A 93 -25.03 -1.12 -4.05
C GLY A 93 -25.34 -2.29 -3.14
N LEU A 94 -24.42 -2.65 -2.24
CA LEU A 94 -24.57 -3.67 -1.23
C LEU A 94 -25.21 -3.10 0.03
N THR A 95 -25.75 -3.96 0.88
CA THR A 95 -26.15 -3.55 2.24
C THR A 95 -24.91 -3.13 3.01
N VAL A 96 -24.94 -1.94 3.60
CA VAL A 96 -23.82 -1.40 4.38
C VAL A 96 -23.85 -2.04 5.77
N THR A 97 -22.93 -2.98 5.99
CA THR A 97 -22.81 -3.74 7.26
C THR A 97 -21.49 -3.44 7.99
N GLY A 98 -20.52 -2.85 7.27
CA GLY A 98 -19.15 -2.64 7.75
C GLY A 98 -18.41 -3.96 8.04
N ALA A 99 -18.91 -5.08 7.53
CA ALA A 99 -18.36 -6.40 7.76
C ALA A 99 -18.02 -7.10 6.43
N LEU A 100 -17.07 -8.03 6.48
CA LEU A 100 -16.70 -8.89 5.36
C LEU A 100 -17.68 -10.06 5.23
N ASP A 101 -18.94 -9.75 4.93
CA ASP A 101 -20.00 -10.73 4.66
C ASP A 101 -19.87 -11.38 3.27
N ALA A 102 -20.71 -12.34 2.96
CA ALA A 102 -20.62 -13.08 1.70
C ALA A 102 -20.76 -12.16 0.47
N PRO A 103 -21.76 -11.25 0.37
CA PRO A 103 -21.86 -10.33 -0.76
C PRO A 103 -20.63 -9.42 -0.92
N THR A 104 -20.03 -8.98 0.19
CA THR A 104 -18.81 -8.16 0.17
C THR A 104 -17.62 -8.94 -0.37
N TRP A 105 -17.44 -10.20 0.07
CA TRP A 105 -16.40 -11.08 -0.45
C TRP A 105 -16.60 -11.38 -1.94
N ASP A 106 -17.83 -11.65 -2.37
CA ASP A 106 -18.14 -11.91 -3.77
C ASP A 106 -17.80 -10.69 -4.65
N ALA A 107 -18.05 -9.49 -4.15
CA ALA A 107 -17.70 -8.25 -4.85
C ALA A 107 -16.20 -7.98 -4.88
N LEU A 108 -15.50 -8.13 -3.76
CA LEU A 108 -14.04 -7.96 -3.67
C LEU A 108 -13.29 -8.98 -4.54
N ASN A 109 -13.74 -10.23 -4.57
CA ASN A 109 -13.10 -11.29 -5.32
C ASN A 109 -13.35 -11.24 -6.85
N ARG A 110 -14.08 -10.24 -7.37
CA ARG A 110 -14.07 -9.94 -8.81
C ARG A 110 -12.69 -9.52 -9.29
N ASP A 111 -11.90 -8.94 -8.40
CA ASP A 111 -10.47 -8.78 -8.60
C ASP A 111 -9.76 -10.11 -8.33
N ALA A 112 -9.40 -10.80 -9.43
CA ALA A 112 -8.79 -12.12 -9.41
C ALA A 112 -7.26 -12.09 -9.15
N GLN A 113 -6.65 -10.90 -9.05
CA GLN A 113 -5.21 -10.78 -8.81
C GLN A 113 -4.86 -11.24 -7.39
N PRO A 114 -3.69 -11.87 -7.19
CA PRO A 114 -3.23 -12.23 -5.86
C PRO A 114 -3.09 -10.98 -4.99
N ALA A 115 -3.51 -11.08 -3.72
CA ALA A 115 -3.38 -10.00 -2.76
C ALA A 115 -1.94 -9.81 -2.27
N LEU A 116 -1.21 -10.90 -2.09
CA LEU A 116 0.22 -10.89 -1.78
C LEU A 116 1.00 -11.43 -2.97
N ILE A 117 2.12 -10.77 -3.29
CA ILE A 117 3.03 -11.16 -4.37
C ILE A 117 4.48 -11.23 -3.87
N SER A 118 5.30 -11.98 -4.60
CA SER A 118 6.77 -11.92 -4.45
C SER A 118 7.30 -10.72 -5.24
N TYR A 119 8.13 -9.93 -4.59
CA TYR A 119 8.79 -8.77 -5.17
C TYR A 119 10.30 -8.87 -4.98
N THR A 120 11.08 -8.65 -6.03
CA THR A 120 12.54 -8.60 -5.95
C THR A 120 12.96 -7.15 -5.70
N LEU A 121 13.61 -6.90 -4.56
CA LEU A 121 14.11 -5.58 -4.20
C LEU A 121 15.15 -5.09 -5.22
N MET A 122 14.93 -3.90 -5.76
CA MET A 122 15.85 -3.23 -6.67
C MET A 122 16.80 -2.32 -5.88
N GLU A 123 17.95 -1.98 -6.46
CA GLU A 123 18.87 -0.99 -5.88
C GLU A 123 18.16 0.34 -5.55
N ALA A 124 17.22 0.76 -6.40
CA ALA A 124 16.44 1.99 -6.18
C ALA A 124 15.52 1.92 -4.95
N ASP A 125 15.09 0.74 -4.52
CA ASP A 125 14.22 0.57 -3.34
C ASP A 125 14.98 0.77 -2.03
N ILE A 126 16.29 0.57 -2.07
CA ILE A 126 17.18 0.67 -0.92
C ILE A 126 18.20 1.82 -1.06
N ALA A 127 18.02 2.68 -2.08
CA ALA A 127 18.88 3.84 -2.26
C ALA A 127 18.58 4.91 -1.19
N GLY A 128 19.51 5.06 -0.24
CA GLY A 128 19.46 6.12 0.76
C GLY A 128 19.75 7.53 0.18
N PRO A 129 20.02 8.49 1.01
CA PRO A 129 20.31 8.32 2.44
C PRO A 129 19.06 8.04 3.29
N PHE A 130 19.20 7.17 4.29
CA PHE A 130 18.20 6.93 5.33
C PHE A 130 18.73 7.54 6.62
N GLU A 131 18.17 8.67 7.02
CA GLU A 131 18.62 9.43 8.17
C GLU A 131 17.48 9.68 9.14
N PRO A 132 17.74 9.68 10.46
CA PRO A 132 16.74 10.03 11.44
C PRO A 132 16.16 11.43 11.16
N ILE A 133 14.83 11.53 11.16
CA ILE A 133 14.15 12.80 10.95
C ILE A 133 13.90 13.47 12.32
N PRO A 134 14.40 14.68 12.58
CA PRO A 134 14.13 15.40 13.81
C PRO A 134 12.63 15.68 13.98
N SER A 135 12.15 15.73 15.21
CA SER A 135 10.77 16.14 15.51
C SER A 135 10.61 17.67 15.42
N ASP A 136 11.62 18.42 15.78
CA ASP A 136 11.63 19.88 15.85
C ASP A 136 11.60 20.53 14.45
N MET A 137 10.76 21.54 14.26
CA MET A 137 10.59 22.23 12.98
C MET A 137 11.82 23.05 12.56
N MET A 138 12.53 23.63 13.54
CA MET A 138 13.75 24.41 13.24
C MET A 138 14.88 23.47 12.81
N GLU A 139 14.98 22.29 13.42
CA GLU A 139 15.97 21.29 12.98
C GLU A 139 15.58 20.70 11.61
N LYS A 140 14.31 20.42 11.35
CA LYS A 140 13.84 20.00 10.01
C LYS A 140 14.21 21.02 8.92
N SER A 141 14.11 22.32 9.23
CA SER A 141 14.40 23.39 8.26
C SER A 141 15.87 23.45 7.82
N LYS A 142 16.79 22.83 8.58
CA LYS A 142 18.24 22.79 8.27
C LYS A 142 18.62 21.65 7.34
N LEU A 143 17.72 20.67 7.13
CA LEU A 143 17.98 19.53 6.25
C LEU A 143 17.85 19.94 4.78
N ALA A 144 18.52 19.23 3.89
CA ALA A 144 18.40 19.44 2.45
C ALA A 144 17.10 18.86 1.88
N THR A 145 16.64 17.76 2.48
CA THR A 145 15.40 17.05 2.12
C THR A 145 14.92 16.25 3.32
N LEU A 146 13.62 15.93 3.34
CA LEU A 146 13.02 15.06 4.35
C LEU A 146 12.71 13.69 3.73
N GLY A 147 13.77 12.94 3.38
CA GLY A 147 13.71 11.58 2.84
C GLY A 147 13.15 10.57 3.84
N TYR A 148 13.15 9.29 3.47
CA TYR A 148 12.78 8.21 4.37
C TYR A 148 13.85 7.99 5.44
N SER A 149 13.43 7.60 6.66
CA SER A 149 14.34 7.31 7.76
C SER A 149 14.89 5.88 7.75
N SER A 150 14.27 5.00 6.97
CA SER A 150 14.68 3.59 6.84
C SER A 150 14.17 2.97 5.55
N VAL A 151 14.80 1.85 5.13
CA VAL A 151 14.33 1.01 4.03
C VAL A 151 12.90 0.52 4.29
N GLN A 152 12.60 0.13 5.52
CA GLN A 152 11.29 -0.38 5.90
C GLN A 152 10.20 0.67 5.77
N GLU A 153 10.50 1.93 6.08
CA GLU A 153 9.57 3.05 5.86
C GLU A 153 9.36 3.29 4.36
N ALA A 154 10.41 3.35 3.57
CA ALA A 154 10.32 3.53 2.12
C ALA A 154 9.49 2.42 1.45
N LEU A 155 9.69 1.17 1.86
CA LEU A 155 8.92 0.02 1.38
C LEU A 155 7.48 0.06 1.91
N GLY A 156 7.27 0.54 3.15
CA GLY A 156 5.93 0.76 3.72
C GLY A 156 5.12 1.71 2.86
N GLU A 157 5.68 2.86 2.51
CA GLU A 157 5.08 3.84 1.60
C GLU A 157 4.81 3.24 0.21
N LYS A 158 5.79 2.53 -0.35
CA LYS A 158 5.68 1.91 -1.68
C LYS A 158 4.56 0.87 -1.77
N PHE A 159 4.35 0.10 -0.71
CA PHE A 159 3.38 -1.01 -0.68
C PHE A 159 2.17 -0.70 0.23
N HIS A 160 1.97 0.55 0.62
CA HIS A 160 0.88 1.04 1.48
C HIS A 160 0.75 0.27 2.80
N ALA A 161 1.85 -0.27 3.29
CA ALA A 161 1.88 -1.25 4.37
C ALA A 161 2.67 -0.76 5.58
N SER A 162 2.25 -1.19 6.77
CA SER A 162 3.06 -0.94 7.96
C SER A 162 4.43 -1.64 7.85
N PRO A 163 5.52 -0.99 8.27
CA PRO A 163 6.82 -1.65 8.36
C PRO A 163 6.78 -2.96 9.15
N ALA A 164 5.96 -3.00 10.21
CA ALA A 164 5.75 -4.19 11.02
C ALA A 164 5.05 -5.33 10.23
N LEU A 165 4.13 -5.02 9.32
CA LEU A 165 3.55 -6.03 8.44
C LEU A 165 4.60 -6.60 7.49
N LEU A 166 5.39 -5.75 6.85
CA LEU A 166 6.46 -6.19 5.94
C LEU A 166 7.44 -7.14 6.63
N GLN A 167 7.84 -6.84 7.87
CA GLN A 167 8.69 -7.73 8.66
C GLN A 167 8.00 -9.06 8.98
N ARG A 168 6.71 -9.04 9.34
CA ARG A 168 5.95 -10.28 9.64
C ARG A 168 5.74 -11.16 8.41
N LEU A 169 5.62 -10.57 7.23
CA LEU A 169 5.52 -11.31 5.96
C LEU A 169 6.87 -11.90 5.54
N ASN A 170 7.97 -11.34 6.02
CA ASN A 170 9.33 -11.63 5.58
C ASN A 170 10.28 -11.94 6.76
N PRO A 171 9.98 -12.95 7.59
CA PRO A 171 10.83 -13.28 8.73
C PRO A 171 12.25 -13.64 8.27
N GLY A 172 13.26 -13.06 8.94
CA GLY A 172 14.66 -13.33 8.66
C GLY A 172 15.23 -12.67 7.40
N LYS A 173 14.43 -11.85 6.67
CA LYS A 173 14.90 -11.08 5.53
C LYS A 173 15.66 -9.84 5.95
N SER A 174 16.72 -9.51 5.23
CA SER A 174 17.57 -8.35 5.46
C SER A 174 17.11 -7.09 4.71
N PHE A 175 16.20 -7.25 3.76
CA PHE A 175 15.73 -6.20 2.84
C PHE A 175 16.88 -5.60 2.00
N ALA A 176 17.79 -6.45 1.54
CA ALA A 176 18.89 -6.08 0.64
C ALA A 176 18.46 -6.14 -0.83
N ALA A 177 19.16 -5.41 -1.71
CA ALA A 177 18.94 -5.49 -3.15
C ALA A 177 19.10 -6.92 -3.68
N GLY A 178 18.23 -7.31 -4.61
CA GLY A 178 18.17 -8.66 -5.16
C GLY A 178 17.45 -9.68 -4.28
N GLU A 179 17.11 -9.34 -3.03
CA GLU A 179 16.36 -10.23 -2.16
C GLU A 179 14.88 -10.27 -2.55
N GLN A 180 14.28 -11.46 -2.57
CA GLN A 180 12.85 -11.62 -2.78
C GLN A 180 12.09 -11.50 -1.45
N ILE A 181 11.08 -10.65 -1.44
CA ILE A 181 10.18 -10.41 -0.30
C ILE A 181 8.72 -10.57 -0.71
N ILE A 182 7.86 -10.90 0.25
CA ILE A 182 6.41 -10.94 0.08
C ILE A 182 5.85 -9.57 0.48
N VAL A 183 5.03 -9.00 -0.40
CA VAL A 183 4.46 -7.65 -0.23
C VAL A 183 2.98 -7.60 -0.62
N PRO A 184 2.20 -6.64 -0.11
CA PRO A 184 0.87 -6.32 -0.63
C PRO A 184 0.93 -5.93 -2.11
N ASN A 185 0.02 -6.48 -2.91
CA ASN A 185 -0.10 -6.17 -4.33
C ASN A 185 -0.99 -4.94 -4.55
N VAL A 186 -0.47 -3.76 -4.25
CA VAL A 186 -1.13 -2.47 -4.47
C VAL A 186 -0.68 -1.78 -5.76
N ILE A 187 0.40 -2.27 -6.39
CA ILE A 187 1.01 -1.67 -7.59
C ILE A 187 0.11 -1.85 -8.83
N SER A 188 -0.78 -2.83 -8.81
CA SER A 188 -1.69 -3.14 -9.92
C SER A 188 -2.96 -2.28 -9.96
N ALA A 189 -3.13 -1.34 -9.04
CA ALA A 189 -4.30 -0.47 -9.03
C ALA A 189 -4.31 0.46 -10.26
N ASP A 190 -5.48 0.56 -10.92
CA ASP A 190 -5.67 1.48 -12.03
C ASP A 190 -5.61 2.94 -11.56
N ALA A 191 -5.21 3.84 -12.45
CA ALA A 191 -5.24 5.26 -12.15
C ALA A 191 -6.69 5.74 -11.98
N LEU A 192 -6.91 6.60 -10.97
CA LEU A 192 -8.22 7.21 -10.72
C LEU A 192 -8.66 8.10 -11.89
N PRO A 193 -9.91 8.00 -12.36
CA PRO A 193 -10.48 8.95 -13.28
C PRO A 193 -10.60 10.34 -12.64
N LYS A 194 -10.83 11.37 -13.44
CA LYS A 194 -11.11 12.71 -12.93
C LYS A 194 -12.44 12.74 -12.19
N ALA A 195 -12.46 13.39 -11.03
CA ALA A 195 -13.66 13.58 -10.25
C ALA A 195 -14.46 14.80 -10.72
N ASP A 196 -15.77 14.77 -10.48
CA ASP A 196 -16.64 15.94 -10.66
C ASP A 196 -16.71 16.79 -9.39
N LYS A 197 -16.63 16.16 -8.23
CA LYS A 197 -16.48 16.84 -6.93
C LYS A 197 -15.75 15.98 -5.92
N LEU A 198 -15.23 16.65 -4.90
CA LEU A 198 -14.67 16.05 -3.69
C LEU A 198 -15.62 16.31 -2.51
N VAL A 199 -15.80 15.32 -1.66
CA VAL A 199 -16.57 15.44 -0.41
C VAL A 199 -15.66 15.06 0.75
N VAL A 200 -15.56 15.93 1.74
CA VAL A 200 -14.93 15.66 3.04
C VAL A 200 -16.05 15.50 4.05
N ASP A 201 -16.16 14.33 4.64
CA ASP A 201 -17.13 14.00 5.64
C ASP A 201 -16.45 13.88 7.00
N LYS A 202 -16.82 14.78 7.93
CA LYS A 202 -16.20 14.86 9.25
C LYS A 202 -16.67 13.71 10.15
N SER A 203 -17.96 13.34 10.06
CA SER A 203 -18.54 12.30 10.91
C SER A 203 -17.94 10.93 10.61
N ASP A 204 -17.69 10.65 9.33
CA ASP A 204 -17.06 9.42 8.86
C ASP A 204 -15.54 9.50 8.82
N ALA A 205 -14.98 10.70 9.01
CA ALA A 205 -13.55 10.97 8.87
C ALA A 205 -12.99 10.45 7.53
N THR A 206 -13.64 10.83 6.42
CA THR A 206 -13.28 10.39 5.07
C THR A 206 -13.22 11.55 4.07
N VAL A 207 -12.46 11.31 3.00
CA VAL A 207 -12.46 12.12 1.78
C VAL A 207 -12.91 11.22 0.64
N SER A 208 -13.95 11.62 -0.08
CA SER A 208 -14.53 10.85 -1.17
C SER A 208 -14.44 11.59 -2.50
N LEU A 209 -14.19 10.85 -3.57
CA LEU A 209 -14.27 11.32 -4.95
C LEU A 209 -15.58 10.85 -5.57
N VAL A 210 -16.30 11.79 -6.16
CA VAL A 210 -17.67 11.59 -6.68
C VAL A 210 -17.69 11.92 -8.17
N ASP A 211 -18.31 11.05 -8.95
CA ASP A 211 -18.49 11.22 -10.39
C ASP A 211 -19.71 12.09 -10.75
N ALA A 212 -19.91 12.38 -12.03
CA ALA A 212 -21.02 13.18 -12.54
C ALA A 212 -22.40 12.60 -12.23
N SER A 213 -22.52 11.31 -11.96
CA SER A 213 -23.78 10.67 -11.54
C SER A 213 -24.08 10.83 -10.05
N GLY A 214 -23.13 11.35 -9.29
CA GLY A 214 -23.21 11.46 -7.84
C GLY A 214 -22.73 10.21 -7.09
N LYS A 215 -22.14 9.23 -7.79
CA LYS A 215 -21.62 8.02 -7.20
C LYS A 215 -20.21 8.26 -6.64
N THR A 216 -19.99 7.85 -5.39
CA THR A 216 -18.64 7.74 -4.83
C THR A 216 -17.92 6.54 -5.46
N TYR A 217 -16.76 6.78 -6.06
CA TYR A 217 -15.95 5.73 -6.69
C TYR A 217 -14.58 5.56 -6.05
N ALA A 218 -14.18 6.47 -5.16
CA ALA A 218 -12.99 6.35 -4.33
C ALA A 218 -13.23 7.01 -2.97
N GLN A 219 -12.63 6.46 -1.92
CA GLN A 219 -12.72 6.97 -0.56
C GLN A 219 -11.41 6.74 0.19
N PHE A 220 -10.99 7.75 0.93
CA PHE A 220 -9.76 7.76 1.72
C PHE A 220 -10.07 8.14 3.16
N PRO A 221 -9.61 7.41 4.17
CA PRO A 221 -9.73 7.83 5.56
C PRO A 221 -8.86 9.07 5.81
N ALA A 222 -9.33 9.96 6.65
CA ALA A 222 -8.68 11.23 6.89
C ALA A 222 -8.60 11.57 8.39
N THR A 223 -7.60 12.37 8.74
CA THR A 223 -7.55 13.10 10.00
C THR A 223 -7.84 14.56 9.71
N MET A 224 -8.81 15.16 10.40
CA MET A 224 -9.25 16.51 10.09
C MET A 224 -9.76 17.24 11.32
N GLY A 225 -9.39 18.51 11.43
CA GLY A 225 -9.88 19.42 12.46
C GLY A 225 -9.62 18.97 13.89
N SER A 226 -9.92 19.87 14.81
CA SER A 226 -9.92 19.67 16.26
C SER A 226 -10.96 20.61 16.89
N GLU A 227 -11.07 20.62 18.23
CA GLU A 227 -11.89 21.61 18.94
C GLU A 227 -11.31 23.02 18.81
N HIS A 228 -9.97 23.15 18.75
CA HIS A 228 -9.29 24.44 18.56
C HIS A 228 -9.34 24.94 17.14
N ASP A 229 -9.12 24.04 16.19
CA ASP A 229 -9.07 24.33 14.75
C ASP A 229 -10.07 23.43 14.03
N PRO A 230 -11.38 23.76 14.07
CA PRO A 230 -12.41 22.92 13.48
C PRO A 230 -12.30 22.87 11.95
N LEU A 231 -12.75 21.75 11.37
CA LEU A 231 -12.91 21.64 9.91
C LEU A 231 -13.82 22.78 9.41
N PRO A 232 -13.41 23.55 8.41
CA PRO A 232 -14.23 24.65 7.88
C PRO A 232 -15.34 24.10 6.97
N LEU A 233 -16.50 23.79 7.56
CA LEU A 233 -17.65 23.27 6.84
C LEU A 233 -18.12 24.25 5.75
N GLY A 234 -18.64 23.74 4.64
CA GLY A 234 -19.16 24.53 3.53
C GLY A 234 -18.66 24.10 2.16
N ASP A 235 -18.98 24.90 1.17
CA ASP A 235 -18.63 24.67 -0.23
C ASP A 235 -17.39 25.49 -0.61
N TRP A 236 -16.34 24.79 -0.93
CA TRP A 236 -15.03 25.29 -1.36
C TRP A 236 -14.71 24.84 -2.77
N LYS A 237 -13.58 25.26 -3.28
CA LYS A 237 -13.03 24.81 -4.56
C LYS A 237 -11.57 24.42 -4.40
N ILE A 238 -11.13 23.49 -5.21
CA ILE A 238 -9.70 23.22 -5.38
C ILE A 238 -9.09 24.42 -6.11
N GLN A 239 -8.02 24.99 -5.59
CA GLN A 239 -7.26 26.07 -6.23
C GLN A 239 -6.07 25.56 -7.02
N GLY A 240 -5.38 24.55 -6.48
CA GLY A 240 -4.19 24.00 -7.08
C GLY A 240 -3.74 22.71 -6.44
N VAL A 241 -2.76 22.07 -7.07
CA VAL A 241 -2.11 20.87 -6.58
C VAL A 241 -0.61 21.06 -6.67
N ALA A 242 0.09 21.00 -5.54
CA ALA A 242 1.55 20.98 -5.48
C ALA A 242 2.02 19.56 -5.12
N ARG A 243 2.96 19.03 -5.91
CA ARG A 243 3.63 17.76 -5.63
C ARG A 243 5.00 18.02 -5.03
N ASN A 244 5.36 17.23 -4.05
CA ASN A 244 6.60 17.34 -3.30
C ASN A 244 6.83 18.78 -2.80
N PRO A 245 5.85 19.40 -2.07
CA PRO A 245 5.92 20.80 -1.67
C PRO A 245 6.93 21.03 -0.57
N SER A 246 7.50 22.23 -0.52
CA SER A 246 8.09 22.75 0.72
C SER A 246 6.96 23.21 1.64
N PHE A 247 7.12 23.04 2.95
CA PHE A 247 6.17 23.54 3.94
C PHE A 247 6.65 24.88 4.52
N HIS A 248 5.83 25.93 4.34
CA HIS A 248 6.11 27.25 4.90
C HIS A 248 5.57 27.34 6.32
N TYR A 249 6.37 26.87 7.28
CA TYR A 249 6.02 26.89 8.68
C TYR A 249 5.93 28.31 9.22
N ASN A 250 4.78 28.64 9.80
CA ASN A 250 4.54 29.88 10.54
C ASN A 250 3.98 29.53 11.93
N PRO A 251 4.79 29.62 13.00
CA PRO A 251 4.36 29.23 14.36
C PRO A 251 3.11 29.99 14.85
N ALA A 252 2.87 31.20 14.35
CA ALA A 252 1.69 31.97 14.74
C ALA A 252 0.35 31.35 14.29
N LEU A 253 0.38 30.36 13.40
CA LEU A 253 -0.80 29.62 12.95
C LEU A 253 -1.09 28.35 13.77
N PHE A 254 -0.28 28.05 14.79
CA PHE A 254 -0.38 26.83 15.60
C PHE A 254 -0.43 27.19 17.08
N TRP A 255 -1.52 26.87 17.73
CA TRP A 255 -1.74 27.18 19.14
C TRP A 255 -0.79 26.44 20.10
N ASP A 256 -0.23 25.33 19.68
CA ASP A 256 0.73 24.48 20.40
C ASP A 256 2.18 24.63 19.92
N ALA A 257 2.45 25.63 19.08
CA ALA A 257 3.81 25.90 18.60
C ALA A 257 4.75 26.26 19.75
N ASN A 258 6.00 25.80 19.64
CA ASN A 258 7.05 26.28 20.56
C ASN A 258 7.23 27.80 20.36
N PRO A 259 7.11 28.61 21.43
CA PRO A 259 7.24 30.07 21.34
C PRO A 259 8.62 30.56 20.90
N GLU A 260 9.64 29.73 20.95
CA GLU A 260 10.99 30.02 20.46
C GLU A 260 11.16 29.81 18.95
N HIS A 261 10.14 29.20 18.28
CA HIS A 261 10.21 28.98 16.86
C HIS A 261 10.01 30.26 16.05
N ALA A 262 10.75 30.36 14.95
CA ALA A 262 10.58 31.38 13.93
C ALA A 262 9.89 30.80 12.68
N LYS A 263 9.44 31.67 11.78
CA LYS A 263 9.03 31.26 10.43
C LYS A 263 10.17 30.56 9.72
N ALA A 264 9.89 29.43 9.08
CA ALA A 264 10.90 28.64 8.38
C ALA A 264 10.31 27.96 7.16
N THR A 265 11.15 27.65 6.19
CA THR A 265 10.79 26.78 5.06
C THR A 265 11.32 25.39 5.35
N ILE A 266 10.42 24.44 5.48
CA ILE A 266 10.73 23.02 5.69
C ILE A 266 10.89 22.37 4.31
N PRO A 267 12.01 21.69 4.02
CA PRO A 267 12.27 21.13 2.69
C PRO A 267 11.31 20.00 2.33
N PRO A 268 11.17 19.69 1.03
CA PRO A 268 10.28 18.64 0.55
C PRO A 268 10.77 17.25 0.94
N GLY A 269 9.86 16.27 0.83
CA GLY A 269 10.13 14.86 1.05
C GLY A 269 8.97 14.15 1.74
N PRO A 270 8.95 12.81 1.78
CA PRO A 270 7.88 12.02 2.40
C PRO A 270 7.70 12.33 3.89
N ASN A 271 8.76 12.73 4.58
CA ASN A 271 8.75 13.11 5.99
C ASN A 271 8.52 14.63 6.23
N ASN A 272 8.13 15.38 5.19
CA ASN A 272 7.63 16.73 5.35
C ASN A 272 6.31 16.75 6.14
N PRO A 273 6.04 17.74 7.02
CA PRO A 273 4.78 17.83 7.78
C PRO A 273 3.50 17.74 6.94
N VAL A 274 3.57 18.17 5.67
CA VAL A 274 2.45 18.06 4.71
C VAL A 274 2.64 16.95 3.67
N GLY A 275 3.61 16.07 3.89
CA GLY A 275 3.90 14.93 3.03
C GLY A 275 4.32 15.33 1.61
N VAL A 276 3.97 14.48 0.65
CA VAL A 276 4.40 14.62 -0.77
C VAL A 276 3.40 15.35 -1.67
N VAL A 277 2.23 15.72 -1.14
CA VAL A 277 1.17 16.42 -1.90
C VAL A 277 0.51 17.46 -1.02
N TRP A 278 0.21 18.62 -1.61
CA TRP A 278 -0.68 19.64 -1.08
C TRP A 278 -1.74 19.96 -2.15
N VAL A 279 -3.01 19.75 -1.80
CA VAL A 279 -4.18 20.17 -2.59
C VAL A 279 -4.75 21.40 -1.90
N ASP A 280 -4.64 22.56 -2.55
CA ASP A 280 -5.04 23.84 -2.00
C ASP A 280 -6.53 24.07 -2.14
N LEU A 281 -7.18 24.50 -1.06
CA LEU A 281 -8.59 24.86 -1.04
C LEU A 281 -8.78 26.37 -1.15
N SER A 282 -9.93 26.82 -1.66
CA SER A 282 -10.27 28.25 -1.73
C SER A 282 -10.49 28.89 -0.36
N LYS A 283 -10.53 28.09 0.72
CA LYS A 283 -10.41 28.55 2.09
C LYS A 283 -8.94 28.81 2.41
N GLU A 284 -8.63 30.06 2.72
CA GLU A 284 -7.25 30.46 3.06
C GLU A 284 -6.68 29.63 4.22
N HIS A 285 -5.45 29.16 4.06
CA HIS A 285 -4.70 28.31 4.99
C HIS A 285 -5.22 26.87 5.16
N TYR A 286 -6.18 26.43 4.35
CA TYR A 286 -6.69 25.06 4.40
C TYR A 286 -6.36 24.27 3.15
N GLY A 287 -6.02 23.01 3.34
CA GLY A 287 -5.70 22.09 2.25
C GLY A 287 -5.87 20.63 2.65
N ILE A 288 -5.77 19.77 1.63
CA ILE A 288 -5.72 18.31 1.80
C ILE A 288 -4.29 17.89 1.46
N HIS A 289 -3.66 17.13 2.34
CA HIS A 289 -2.24 16.83 2.18
C HIS A 289 -1.83 15.47 2.74
N GLY A 290 -0.65 14.99 2.35
CA GLY A 290 -0.05 13.77 2.89
C GLY A 290 0.46 13.93 4.33
N THR A 291 1.03 12.86 4.87
CA THR A 291 1.60 12.84 6.23
C THR A 291 2.78 11.89 6.31
N PRO A 292 3.79 12.19 7.15
CA PRO A 292 4.84 11.24 7.52
C PRO A 292 4.38 10.16 8.52
N GLU A 293 3.14 10.25 9.03
CA GLU A 293 2.62 9.37 10.07
C GLU A 293 1.34 8.63 9.61
N PRO A 294 1.43 7.72 8.60
CA PRO A 294 0.25 7.05 8.02
C PRO A 294 -0.55 6.24 9.06
N SER A 295 0.12 5.66 10.05
CA SER A 295 -0.52 4.88 11.13
C SER A 295 -1.49 5.69 12.00
N ARG A 296 -1.42 7.04 11.96
CA ARG A 296 -2.25 7.95 12.77
C ARG A 296 -3.49 8.47 12.03
N ILE A 297 -3.59 8.23 10.72
CA ILE A 297 -4.73 8.69 9.91
C ILE A 297 -6.05 8.11 10.45
N GLY A 298 -7.06 8.99 10.59
CA GLY A 298 -8.38 8.67 11.11
C GLY A 298 -8.43 8.34 12.62
N LYS A 299 -7.31 8.58 13.36
CA LYS A 299 -7.17 8.25 14.80
C LYS A 299 -6.74 9.44 15.66
N THR A 300 -6.45 10.59 15.05
CA THR A 300 -5.98 11.79 15.72
C THR A 300 -6.71 13.03 15.19
N GLN A 301 -6.39 14.21 15.73
CA GLN A 301 -6.89 15.50 15.29
C GLN A 301 -5.81 16.28 14.53
N SER A 302 -6.22 17.32 13.80
CA SER A 302 -5.32 18.22 13.07
C SER A 302 -5.55 19.69 13.46
N HIS A 303 -4.67 20.57 12.98
CA HIS A 303 -4.82 22.03 13.06
C HIS A 303 -5.70 22.57 11.90
N GLY A 304 -6.82 21.89 11.63
CA GLY A 304 -7.81 22.30 10.64
C GLY A 304 -7.64 21.65 9.26
N CYS A 305 -6.43 21.39 8.78
CA CYS A 305 -6.19 20.75 7.49
C CYS A 305 -6.64 19.27 7.47
N ILE A 306 -6.88 18.76 6.27
CA ILE A 306 -7.27 17.38 6.03
C ILE A 306 -6.01 16.56 5.69
N ARG A 307 -5.65 15.62 6.56
CA ARG A 307 -4.47 14.74 6.41
C ARG A 307 -4.89 13.39 5.84
N LEU A 308 -4.19 12.95 4.82
CA LEU A 308 -4.26 11.62 4.22
C LEU A 308 -2.90 10.92 4.37
N THR A 309 -2.82 9.64 4.07
CA THR A 309 -1.52 9.01 3.82
C THR A 309 -0.87 9.65 2.59
N ASN A 310 0.44 9.54 2.43
CA ASN A 310 1.12 10.08 1.25
C ASN A 310 0.63 9.43 -0.05
N TRP A 311 0.40 8.13 -0.06
CA TRP A 311 -0.10 7.39 -1.23
C TRP A 311 -1.56 7.74 -1.57
N ASP A 312 -2.42 7.94 -0.57
CA ASP A 312 -3.81 8.38 -0.79
C ASP A 312 -3.85 9.82 -1.32
N ALA A 313 -3.03 10.72 -0.76
CA ALA A 313 -2.90 12.09 -1.24
C ALA A 313 -2.35 12.14 -2.68
N MET A 314 -1.41 11.25 -3.02
CA MET A 314 -0.89 11.13 -4.38
C MET A 314 -1.98 10.64 -5.35
N SER A 315 -2.75 9.62 -4.99
CA SER A 315 -3.89 9.11 -5.76
C SER A 315 -4.95 10.18 -5.96
N LEU A 316 -5.37 10.85 -4.89
CA LEU A 316 -6.31 11.96 -4.92
C LEU A 316 -5.83 13.09 -5.85
N SER A 317 -4.53 13.44 -5.79
CA SER A 317 -3.94 14.49 -6.61
C SER A 317 -4.06 14.26 -8.12
N GLN A 318 -4.22 13.00 -8.54
CA GLN A 318 -4.39 12.64 -9.93
C GLN A 318 -5.84 12.86 -10.42
N ALA A 319 -6.80 12.75 -9.50
CA ALA A 319 -8.23 12.83 -9.80
C ALA A 319 -8.80 14.24 -9.71
N VAL A 320 -8.17 15.14 -8.97
CA VAL A 320 -8.67 16.52 -8.76
C VAL A 320 -8.06 17.50 -9.75
N SER A 321 -8.69 18.67 -9.92
CA SER A 321 -8.21 19.76 -10.76
C SER A 321 -8.66 21.12 -10.24
N PRO A 322 -7.94 22.22 -10.56
CA PRO A 322 -8.35 23.57 -10.19
C PRO A 322 -9.78 23.90 -10.66
N GLY A 323 -10.55 24.54 -9.80
CA GLY A 323 -11.95 24.90 -10.03
C GLY A 323 -12.96 23.83 -9.60
N MET A 324 -12.52 22.58 -9.34
CA MET A 324 -13.41 21.50 -8.91
C MET A 324 -14.05 21.81 -7.55
N PRO A 325 -15.36 21.53 -7.38
CA PRO A 325 -16.03 21.68 -6.09
C PRO A 325 -15.44 20.75 -5.02
N ALA A 326 -15.30 21.28 -3.80
CA ALA A 326 -14.92 20.56 -2.59
C ALA A 326 -15.94 20.89 -1.50
N MET A 327 -16.79 19.95 -1.15
CA MET A 327 -17.81 20.08 -0.12
C MET A 327 -17.27 19.48 1.18
N LEU A 328 -17.21 20.30 2.23
CA LEU A 328 -16.81 19.89 3.58
C LEU A 328 -18.06 19.89 4.48
N GLN A 329 -18.45 18.72 4.95
CA GLN A 329 -19.69 18.49 5.70
C GLN A 329 -19.43 17.80 7.05
N GLU A 330 -20.50 17.83 7.92
CA GLU A 330 -20.47 17.14 9.22
C GLU A 330 -20.49 15.64 9.06
#